data_9e0f1e6145c122f9f75c171de0529e11
#
_entry.id   9e0f1e6145c122f9f75c171de0529e11
#
_cell.length_a   1.000
_cell.length_b   1.000
_cell.length_c   1.000
_cell.angle_alpha   90.00
_cell.angle_beta   90.00
_cell.angle_gamma   90.00
#
_symmetry.space_group_name_H-M   'P 1'
#
loop_
_entity.id
_entity.type
_entity.pdbx_description
1 polymer ?
#
loop_
_entity_poly.entity_id
_entity_poly.type
_entity_poly.pdbx_seq_one_letter_code
_entity_poly.pdbx_strand_id
1 'polypeptide(L)'
;MNILDRYGIKEVADVTFYEIADNGEPAAPVLYLDTLKVSTIEQTAENTSARGGKGNPELVSWDYGKEITLTLEDALFSAKSMALMYGVDIKDTGDFGEETTILKTVPVSEVTTDGKIKINGQDVTVTNLKYYDAEGKDVTSDKTGAVYATGKITISGQKIVISSDKFPGTYYITGDTFARSAKTGKDEFFQFIVPKAKMQSEVTLTMEAEGDPSTFNMSLKVLRPENGEMMKLVKYSLPA
;
A
#
# COMPACT_ATOMS: atom_id res chain seq x y z
N MET A 1 26.89 -0.01 -27.88
CA MET A 1 25.77 -0.93 -27.54
C MET A 1 25.59 -1.86 -28.73
N ASN A 2 25.60 -3.17 -28.53
CA ASN A 2 25.38 -4.13 -29.59
C ASN A 2 23.85 -4.30 -29.77
N ILE A 3 23.35 -4.16 -31.00
CA ILE A 3 21.92 -4.30 -31.34
C ILE A 3 21.36 -5.70 -31.05
N LEU A 4 22.22 -6.69 -30.82
CA LEU A 4 21.86 -8.08 -30.52
C LEU A 4 21.84 -8.37 -29.00
N ASP A 5 22.19 -7.41 -28.14
CA ASP A 5 22.13 -7.60 -26.70
C ASP A 5 20.67 -7.63 -26.24
N ARG A 6 20.26 -8.77 -25.72
CA ARG A 6 18.89 -9.03 -25.23
C ARG A 6 18.95 -9.47 -23.78
N TYR A 7 17.99 -9.00 -22.99
CA TYR A 7 17.87 -9.29 -21.58
C TYR A 7 16.44 -9.70 -21.24
N GLY A 8 16.31 -10.65 -20.33
CA GLY A 8 15.04 -11.03 -19.73
C GLY A 8 15.01 -10.61 -18.26
N ILE A 9 13.91 -10.02 -17.81
CA ILE A 9 13.63 -9.74 -16.40
C ILE A 9 12.65 -10.79 -15.93
N LYS A 10 12.96 -11.48 -14.83
CA LYS A 10 12.11 -12.53 -14.25
C LYS A 10 11.71 -12.21 -12.81
N GLU A 11 12.62 -11.62 -12.06
CA GLU A 11 12.41 -11.31 -10.65
C GLU A 11 11.61 -10.00 -10.50
N VAL A 12 10.77 -9.93 -9.47
CA VAL A 12 10.15 -8.69 -9.01
C VAL A 12 11.23 -7.77 -8.43
N ALA A 13 10.98 -6.47 -8.42
CA ALA A 13 11.93 -5.50 -7.86
C ALA A 13 11.75 -5.34 -6.35
N ASP A 14 12.86 -5.22 -5.62
CA ASP A 14 12.87 -4.65 -4.27
C ASP A 14 12.72 -3.14 -4.37
N VAL A 15 11.71 -2.57 -3.74
CA VAL A 15 11.36 -1.16 -3.94
C VAL A 15 11.55 -0.36 -2.67
N THR A 16 12.27 0.77 -2.79
CA THR A 16 12.48 1.72 -1.71
C THR A 16 11.81 3.06 -2.03
N PHE A 17 11.09 3.59 -1.07
CA PHE A 17 10.50 4.93 -1.09
C PHE A 17 11.34 5.85 -0.23
N TYR A 18 11.62 7.04 -0.74
CA TYR A 18 12.36 8.08 -0.04
C TYR A 18 11.54 9.36 0.03
N GLU A 19 11.74 10.15 1.06
CA GLU A 19 11.37 11.56 1.06
C GLU A 19 12.12 12.29 -0.05
N ILE A 20 11.53 13.34 -0.58
CA ILE A 20 12.15 14.21 -1.58
C ILE A 20 12.69 15.44 -0.86
N ALA A 21 14.01 15.66 -0.94
CA ALA A 21 14.62 16.87 -0.44
C ALA A 21 14.28 18.10 -1.32
N ASP A 22 14.52 19.30 -0.81
CA ASP A 22 14.22 20.57 -1.53
C ASP A 22 14.91 20.68 -2.90
N ASN A 23 16.07 20.01 -3.05
CA ASN A 23 16.80 19.93 -4.31
C ASN A 23 16.29 18.85 -5.29
N GLY A 24 15.22 18.13 -4.92
CA GLY A 24 14.64 17.06 -5.72
C GLY A 24 15.35 15.69 -5.61
N GLU A 25 16.40 15.59 -4.80
CA GLU A 25 17.13 14.33 -4.57
C GLU A 25 16.47 13.48 -3.47
N PRO A 26 16.76 12.16 -3.41
CA PRO A 26 16.26 11.32 -2.34
C PRO A 26 16.88 11.73 -0.99
N ALA A 27 15.99 11.87 0.02
CA ALA A 27 16.39 12.12 1.40
C ALA A 27 16.30 10.82 2.23
N ALA A 28 15.57 10.81 3.34
CA ALA A 28 15.45 9.64 4.19
C ALA A 28 14.58 8.53 3.55
N PRO A 29 14.98 7.25 3.65
CA PRO A 29 14.10 6.16 3.26
C PRO A 29 12.92 6.06 4.22
N VAL A 30 11.71 5.98 3.68
CA VAL A 30 10.45 5.91 4.45
C VAL A 30 9.78 4.56 4.41
N LEU A 31 10.01 3.78 3.35
CA LEU A 31 9.46 2.43 3.18
C LEU A 31 10.38 1.60 2.30
N TYR A 32 10.57 0.33 2.69
CA TYR A 32 11.25 -0.68 1.90
C TYR A 32 10.32 -1.89 1.73
N LEU A 33 10.16 -2.36 0.50
CA LEU A 33 9.29 -3.47 0.12
C LEU A 33 10.14 -4.54 -0.56
N ASP A 34 10.30 -5.68 0.11
CA ASP A 34 11.00 -6.88 -0.35
C ASP A 34 10.07 -8.10 -0.48
N THR A 35 8.77 -7.88 -0.31
CA THR A 35 7.73 -8.93 -0.36
C THR A 35 6.74 -8.73 -1.53
N LEU A 36 7.12 -7.92 -2.51
CA LEU A 36 6.30 -7.69 -3.69
C LEU A 36 6.09 -8.98 -4.50
N LYS A 37 4.87 -9.19 -4.96
CA LYS A 37 4.51 -10.24 -5.94
C LYS A 37 4.60 -9.74 -7.36
N VAL A 38 4.25 -8.47 -7.58
CA VAL A 38 4.24 -7.82 -8.88
C VAL A 38 4.72 -6.38 -8.76
N SER A 39 5.55 -5.96 -9.70
CA SER A 39 5.85 -4.55 -9.94
C SER A 39 5.68 -4.26 -11.43
N THR A 40 4.78 -3.35 -11.75
CA THR A 40 4.42 -3.00 -13.13
C THR A 40 4.67 -1.54 -13.39
N ILE A 41 5.35 -1.25 -14.49
CA ILE A 41 5.55 0.11 -15.02
C ILE A 41 4.76 0.20 -16.32
N GLU A 42 3.78 1.07 -16.35
CA GLU A 42 2.95 1.34 -17.52
C GLU A 42 3.20 2.75 -18.03
N GLN A 43 3.37 2.92 -19.33
CA GLN A 43 3.47 4.23 -19.98
C GLN A 43 2.40 4.35 -21.03
N THR A 44 1.63 5.42 -20.96
CA THR A 44 0.60 5.80 -21.93
C THR A 44 0.87 7.20 -22.48
N ALA A 45 0.32 7.49 -23.66
CA ALA A 45 0.29 8.82 -24.25
C ALA A 45 -0.99 8.98 -25.06
N GLU A 46 -1.46 10.20 -25.15
CA GLU A 46 -2.53 10.57 -26.07
C GLU A 46 -1.94 10.98 -27.41
N ASN A 47 -2.74 10.88 -28.47
CA ASN A 47 -2.34 11.39 -29.78
C ASN A 47 -3.44 12.24 -30.41
N THR A 48 -3.04 13.12 -31.30
CA THR A 48 -3.93 13.84 -32.19
C THR A 48 -3.41 13.75 -33.62
N SER A 49 -4.31 13.74 -34.59
CA SER A 49 -3.91 13.57 -35.98
C SER A 49 -4.55 14.57 -36.91
N ALA A 50 -3.80 15.01 -37.93
CA ALA A 50 -4.36 15.74 -39.07
C ALA A 50 -4.82 14.71 -40.11
N ARG A 51 -6.07 14.87 -40.60
CA ARG A 51 -6.69 14.03 -41.60
C ARG A 51 -7.11 14.86 -42.80
N GLY A 52 -7.10 14.30 -44.01
CA GLY A 52 -7.51 14.99 -45.19
C GLY A 52 -7.36 14.19 -46.47
N GLY A 53 -7.84 14.73 -47.60
CA GLY A 53 -7.84 14.06 -48.89
C GLY A 53 -9.06 13.14 -49.12
N LYS A 54 -9.10 12.46 -50.27
CA LYS A 54 -10.17 11.51 -50.60
C LYS A 54 -10.11 10.29 -49.67
N GLY A 55 -11.20 10.00 -48.97
CA GLY A 55 -11.26 8.93 -47.98
C GLY A 55 -10.79 9.34 -46.56
N ASN A 56 -10.42 10.61 -46.36
CA ASN A 56 -10.03 11.18 -45.07
C ASN A 56 -8.95 10.38 -44.27
N PRO A 57 -7.84 9.93 -44.94
CA PRO A 57 -6.78 9.23 -44.26
C PRO A 57 -6.07 10.13 -43.25
N GLU A 58 -5.43 9.49 -42.26
CA GLU A 58 -4.52 10.15 -41.34
C GLU A 58 -3.24 10.54 -42.09
N LEU A 59 -2.84 11.80 -41.99
CA LEU A 59 -1.71 12.39 -42.71
C LEU A 59 -0.49 12.59 -41.77
N VAL A 60 -0.76 13.07 -40.56
CA VAL A 60 0.27 13.33 -39.53
C VAL A 60 -0.36 13.08 -38.16
N SER A 61 0.44 12.50 -37.24
CA SER A 61 0.07 12.28 -35.85
C SER A 61 1.08 12.93 -34.90
N TRP A 62 0.58 13.48 -33.78
CA TRP A 62 1.40 14.03 -32.70
C TRP A 62 1.00 13.37 -31.39
N ASP A 63 2.01 12.90 -30.63
CA ASP A 63 1.81 12.34 -29.29
C ASP A 63 1.96 13.45 -28.25
N TYR A 64 1.09 13.44 -27.24
CA TYR A 64 1.12 14.35 -26.10
C TYR A 64 0.59 13.65 -24.82
N GLY A 65 0.64 14.34 -23.67
CA GLY A 65 0.05 13.82 -22.43
C GLY A 65 0.66 12.51 -21.94
N LYS A 66 2.01 12.34 -22.07
CA LYS A 66 2.68 11.15 -21.56
C LYS A 66 2.43 10.97 -20.06
N GLU A 67 1.89 9.81 -19.70
CA GLU A 67 1.70 9.38 -18.32
C GLU A 67 2.47 8.10 -18.04
N ILE A 68 3.02 7.99 -16.83
CA ILE A 68 3.68 6.78 -16.34
C ILE A 68 3.04 6.44 -15.01
N THR A 69 2.62 5.19 -14.87
CA THR A 69 2.07 4.63 -13.63
C THR A 69 2.95 3.48 -13.17
N LEU A 70 3.26 3.46 -11.88
CA LEU A 70 3.92 2.36 -11.21
C LEU A 70 2.89 1.68 -10.31
N THR A 71 2.65 0.39 -10.54
CA THR A 71 1.77 -0.42 -9.69
C THR A 71 2.59 -1.50 -8.99
N LEU A 72 2.47 -1.54 -7.68
CA LEU A 72 3.16 -2.49 -6.81
C LEU A 72 2.10 -3.33 -6.09
N GLU A 73 2.22 -4.64 -6.20
CA GLU A 73 1.38 -5.60 -5.48
C GLU A 73 2.22 -6.30 -4.42
N ASP A 74 1.91 -6.06 -3.15
CA ASP A 74 2.63 -6.63 -2.02
C ASP A 74 1.86 -7.81 -1.40
N ALA A 75 2.60 -8.87 -1.06
CA ALA A 75 2.05 -10.05 -0.39
C ALA A 75 1.84 -9.82 1.11
N LEU A 76 2.60 -8.92 1.70
CA LEU A 76 2.54 -8.58 3.12
C LEU A 76 2.36 -7.08 3.30
N PHE A 77 1.68 -6.71 4.35
CA PHE A 77 1.58 -5.30 4.74
C PHE A 77 2.26 -5.04 6.08
N SER A 78 2.72 -3.83 6.25
CA SER A 78 3.18 -3.29 7.51
C SER A 78 2.32 -2.11 7.94
N ALA A 79 2.34 -1.76 9.23
CA ALA A 79 1.70 -0.53 9.69
C ALA A 79 2.22 0.70 8.91
N LYS A 80 3.51 0.69 8.54
CA LYS A 80 4.15 1.77 7.78
C LYS A 80 3.64 1.85 6.35
N SER A 81 3.52 0.72 5.63
CA SER A 81 2.98 0.72 4.26
C SER A 81 1.53 1.19 4.23
N MET A 82 0.71 0.73 5.19
CA MET A 82 -0.67 1.20 5.32
C MET A 82 -0.75 2.69 5.63
N ALA A 83 0.07 3.19 6.57
CA ALA A 83 0.09 4.61 6.92
C ALA A 83 0.44 5.48 5.70
N LEU A 84 1.43 5.07 4.88
CA LEU A 84 1.77 5.76 3.64
C LEU A 84 0.61 5.75 2.63
N MET A 85 -0.06 4.60 2.46
CA MET A 85 -1.18 4.46 1.52
C MET A 85 -2.35 5.38 1.87
N TYR A 86 -2.62 5.59 3.15
CA TYR A 86 -3.66 6.52 3.63
C TYR A 86 -3.17 7.95 3.84
N GLY A 87 -1.86 8.20 3.75
CA GLY A 87 -1.26 9.52 3.98
C GLY A 87 -1.35 9.98 5.43
N VAL A 88 -1.24 9.06 6.37
CA VAL A 88 -1.37 9.31 7.81
C VAL A 88 -0.18 8.78 8.58
N ASP A 89 -0.04 9.23 9.82
CA ASP A 89 1.00 8.75 10.73
C ASP A 89 0.52 7.55 11.54
N ILE A 90 1.46 6.67 11.89
CA ILE A 90 1.24 5.61 12.87
C ILE A 90 1.27 6.26 14.24
N LYS A 91 0.24 5.99 15.04
CA LYS A 91 0.19 6.37 16.45
C LYS A 91 0.38 5.13 17.32
N ASP A 92 1.45 5.09 18.07
CA ASP A 92 1.64 4.11 19.12
C ASP A 92 0.80 4.50 20.32
N THR A 93 -0.08 3.61 20.78
CA THR A 93 -0.87 3.82 21.98
C THR A 93 0.06 3.60 23.18
N GLY A 94 0.37 4.63 23.91
CA GLY A 94 1.32 4.62 25.04
C GLY A 94 2.32 5.74 24.98
N ASP A 95 2.91 6.02 23.81
CA ASP A 95 3.85 7.14 23.63
C ASP A 95 3.18 8.50 23.57
N PHE A 96 1.86 8.54 23.27
CA PHE A 96 1.08 9.79 23.18
C PHE A 96 0.08 9.98 24.33
N GLY A 97 0.14 9.16 25.39
CA GLY A 97 -0.76 9.27 26.55
C GLY A 97 -2.23 8.97 26.25
N GLU A 98 -2.56 8.50 25.05
CA GLU A 98 -3.92 8.10 24.65
C GLU A 98 -4.06 6.58 24.66
N GLU A 99 -4.72 6.05 25.68
CA GLU A 99 -5.19 4.67 25.65
C GLU A 99 -6.22 4.51 24.53
N THR A 100 -6.00 3.52 23.66
CA THR A 100 -6.98 3.20 22.63
C THR A 100 -8.00 2.22 23.17
N THR A 101 -9.28 2.62 23.08
CA THR A 101 -10.41 1.77 23.47
C THR A 101 -11.02 1.14 22.22
N ILE A 102 -11.12 -0.16 22.22
CA ILE A 102 -11.87 -0.91 21.20
C ILE A 102 -13.17 -1.46 21.76
N LEU A 103 -14.20 -1.54 20.93
CA LEU A 103 -15.46 -2.20 21.27
C LEU A 103 -15.38 -3.66 20.83
N LYS A 104 -15.68 -4.57 21.75
CA LYS A 104 -15.69 -6.01 21.46
C LYS A 104 -17.04 -6.61 21.78
N THR A 105 -17.59 -7.39 20.87
CA THR A 105 -18.82 -8.16 21.06
C THR A 105 -18.48 -9.64 21.06
N VAL A 106 -19.00 -10.35 22.05
CA VAL A 106 -18.81 -11.81 22.22
C VAL A 106 -20.14 -12.49 22.56
N PRO A 107 -20.28 -13.78 22.30
CA PRO A 107 -21.39 -14.59 22.87
C PRO A 107 -21.37 -14.50 24.41
N VAL A 108 -22.53 -14.56 25.04
CA VAL A 108 -22.63 -14.52 26.53
C VAL A 108 -21.86 -15.66 27.18
N SER A 109 -21.68 -16.80 26.51
CA SER A 109 -20.86 -17.93 26.99
C SER A 109 -19.39 -17.58 27.20
N GLU A 110 -18.90 -16.52 26.53
CA GLU A 110 -17.52 -16.00 26.66
C GLU A 110 -17.42 -14.90 27.74
N VAL A 111 -18.49 -14.64 28.49
CA VAL A 111 -18.46 -13.71 29.63
C VAL A 111 -18.27 -14.49 30.91
N THR A 112 -17.25 -14.11 31.67
CA THR A 112 -16.95 -14.74 32.96
C THR A 112 -17.88 -14.26 34.06
N THR A 113 -17.94 -14.99 35.17
CA THR A 113 -18.81 -14.62 36.32
C THR A 113 -18.39 -13.30 36.99
N ASP A 114 -17.12 -12.93 36.89
CA ASP A 114 -16.58 -11.66 37.39
C ASP A 114 -16.66 -10.49 36.36
N GLY A 115 -17.38 -10.70 35.24
CA GLY A 115 -17.68 -9.64 34.28
C GLY A 115 -16.55 -9.32 33.31
N LYS A 116 -15.60 -10.22 33.13
CA LYS A 116 -14.60 -10.15 32.04
C LYS A 116 -15.13 -10.87 30.82
N ILE A 117 -14.51 -10.59 29.65
CA ILE A 117 -14.76 -11.34 28.44
C ILE A 117 -13.57 -12.22 28.06
N LYS A 118 -13.84 -13.38 27.45
CA LYS A 118 -12.80 -14.24 26.93
C LYS A 118 -12.49 -13.88 25.48
N ILE A 119 -11.22 -13.68 25.18
CA ILE A 119 -10.71 -13.46 23.84
C ILE A 119 -9.56 -14.43 23.63
N ASN A 120 -9.69 -15.32 22.64
CA ASN A 120 -8.72 -16.39 22.38
C ASN A 120 -8.33 -17.17 23.67
N GLY A 121 -9.32 -17.42 24.54
CA GLY A 121 -9.13 -18.16 25.79
C GLY A 121 -8.56 -17.35 26.97
N GLN A 122 -8.27 -16.08 26.79
CA GLN A 122 -7.76 -15.19 27.84
C GLN A 122 -8.87 -14.32 28.42
N ASP A 123 -8.90 -14.17 29.74
CA ASP A 123 -9.84 -13.30 30.45
C ASP A 123 -9.38 -11.85 30.38
N VAL A 124 -10.16 -10.99 29.72
CA VAL A 124 -9.86 -9.58 29.49
C VAL A 124 -10.83 -8.71 30.27
N THR A 125 -10.29 -7.76 31.03
CA THR A 125 -11.11 -6.76 31.74
C THR A 125 -11.76 -5.81 30.76
N VAL A 126 -13.06 -5.57 30.93
CA VAL A 126 -13.84 -4.68 30.11
C VAL A 126 -14.53 -3.62 30.94
N THR A 127 -14.81 -2.47 30.32
CA THR A 127 -15.64 -1.43 30.87
C THR A 127 -16.94 -1.32 30.07
N ASN A 128 -17.99 -0.81 30.69
CA ASN A 128 -19.30 -0.63 30.05
C ASN A 128 -19.85 -1.93 29.42
N LEU A 129 -19.76 -3.05 30.17
CA LEU A 129 -20.31 -4.33 29.72
C LEU A 129 -21.84 -4.25 29.61
N LYS A 130 -22.35 -4.52 28.44
CA LYS A 130 -23.78 -4.55 28.12
C LYS A 130 -24.17 -5.88 27.54
N TYR A 131 -25.42 -6.29 27.79
CA TYR A 131 -25.97 -7.56 27.31
C TYR A 131 -27.12 -7.30 26.36
N TYR A 132 -27.23 -8.12 25.31
CA TYR A 132 -28.22 -8.00 24.27
C TYR A 132 -28.88 -9.36 24.00
N ASP A 133 -30.21 -9.36 23.77
CA ASP A 133 -30.96 -10.52 23.29
C ASP A 133 -30.72 -10.79 21.80
N ALA A 134 -31.42 -11.78 21.25
CA ALA A 134 -31.30 -12.18 19.84
C ALA A 134 -31.79 -11.09 18.87
N GLU A 135 -32.68 -10.23 19.30
CA GLU A 135 -33.25 -9.10 18.56
C GLU A 135 -32.40 -7.83 18.69
N GLY A 136 -31.31 -7.88 19.47
CA GLY A 136 -30.41 -6.74 19.68
C GLY A 136 -30.90 -5.72 20.72
N LYS A 137 -31.91 -6.07 21.52
CA LYS A 137 -32.42 -5.22 22.61
C LYS A 137 -31.47 -5.29 23.80
N ASP A 138 -31.21 -4.15 24.43
CA ASP A 138 -30.40 -4.05 25.66
C ASP A 138 -31.15 -4.70 26.84
N VAL A 139 -30.63 -5.78 27.34
CA VAL A 139 -31.14 -6.55 28.49
C VAL A 139 -30.14 -6.55 29.65
N THR A 140 -29.26 -5.54 29.72
CA THR A 140 -28.19 -5.43 30.73
C THR A 140 -28.70 -5.46 32.16
N SER A 141 -29.92 -4.99 32.43
CA SER A 141 -30.50 -4.87 33.78
C SER A 141 -30.80 -6.22 34.42
N ASP A 142 -31.31 -7.17 33.69
CA ASP A 142 -31.75 -8.50 34.17
C ASP A 142 -31.07 -9.68 33.47
N LYS A 143 -30.41 -9.43 32.34
CA LYS A 143 -29.73 -10.41 31.48
C LYS A 143 -30.65 -11.51 30.93
N THR A 144 -31.96 -11.30 30.99
CA THR A 144 -32.95 -12.29 30.54
C THR A 144 -32.90 -12.42 29.02
N GLY A 145 -32.65 -13.64 28.53
CA GLY A 145 -32.57 -13.90 27.08
C GLY A 145 -31.31 -13.36 26.41
N ALA A 146 -30.31 -12.94 27.18
CA ALA A 146 -29.09 -12.42 26.64
C ALA A 146 -28.33 -13.48 25.80
N VAL A 147 -27.96 -13.12 24.59
CA VAL A 147 -27.20 -13.95 23.64
C VAL A 147 -25.80 -13.40 23.40
N TYR A 148 -25.67 -12.08 23.38
CA TYR A 148 -24.40 -11.37 23.18
C TYR A 148 -24.11 -10.40 24.30
N ALA A 149 -22.82 -10.16 24.51
CA ALA A 149 -22.34 -9.12 25.42
C ALA A 149 -21.33 -8.22 24.66
N THR A 150 -21.39 -6.91 24.93
CA THR A 150 -20.47 -5.93 24.34
C THR A 150 -19.78 -5.16 25.45
N GLY A 151 -18.48 -5.07 25.37
CA GLY A 151 -17.68 -4.31 26.33
C GLY A 151 -16.58 -3.50 25.66
N LYS A 152 -16.11 -2.46 26.32
CA LYS A 152 -14.97 -1.65 25.89
C LYS A 152 -13.72 -2.17 26.55
N ILE A 153 -12.67 -2.37 25.73
CA ILE A 153 -11.36 -2.84 26.18
C ILE A 153 -10.35 -1.74 25.88
N THR A 154 -9.56 -1.39 26.89
CA THR A 154 -8.39 -0.54 26.69
C THR A 154 -7.23 -1.39 26.23
N ILE A 155 -6.61 -1.04 25.11
CA ILE A 155 -5.48 -1.75 24.54
C ILE A 155 -4.28 -0.83 24.37
N SER A 156 -3.09 -1.44 24.38
CA SER A 156 -1.85 -0.84 23.90
C SER A 156 -1.48 -1.48 22.56
N GLY A 157 -0.97 -0.68 21.63
CA GLY A 157 -0.60 -1.15 20.30
C GLY A 157 -0.48 0.00 19.30
N GLN A 158 -0.47 -0.30 18.04
CA GLN A 158 -0.41 0.68 16.97
C GLN A 158 -1.80 0.95 16.41
N LYS A 159 -2.13 2.20 16.17
CA LYS A 159 -3.35 2.60 15.47
C LYS A 159 -3.04 3.52 14.29
N ILE A 160 -3.76 3.32 13.22
CA ILE A 160 -3.79 4.19 12.05
C ILE A 160 -5.15 4.86 12.03
N VAL A 161 -5.17 6.21 12.03
CA VAL A 161 -6.40 6.99 12.00
C VAL A 161 -6.54 7.64 10.63
N ILE A 162 -7.47 7.13 9.85
CA ILE A 162 -7.79 7.67 8.52
C ILE A 162 -8.72 8.86 8.72
N SER A 163 -8.30 10.03 8.24
CA SER A 163 -9.05 11.29 8.31
C SER A 163 -9.33 11.83 6.91
N SER A 164 -10.41 12.59 6.79
CA SER A 164 -10.88 13.13 5.51
C SER A 164 -9.99 14.22 4.89
N ASP A 165 -9.07 14.77 5.66
CA ASP A 165 -8.17 15.86 5.30
C ASP A 165 -6.73 15.40 5.01
N LYS A 166 -6.45 14.10 5.15
CA LYS A 166 -5.13 13.51 4.91
C LYS A 166 -5.11 12.72 3.61
N PHE A 167 -4.06 12.92 2.84
CA PHE A 167 -3.85 12.26 1.54
C PHE A 167 -2.41 11.73 1.41
N PRO A 168 -2.20 10.67 0.63
CA PRO A 168 -0.88 10.12 0.38
C PRO A 168 0.10 11.16 -0.18
N GLY A 169 1.35 10.98 0.17
CA GLY A 169 2.44 11.87 -0.21
C GLY A 169 2.98 11.66 -1.63
N THR A 170 4.07 12.38 -1.89
CA THR A 170 4.88 12.24 -3.10
C THR A 170 6.27 11.77 -2.67
N TYR A 171 6.83 10.80 -3.41
CA TYR A 171 8.05 10.09 -3.03
C TYR A 171 9.02 9.99 -4.19
N TYR A 172 10.31 9.93 -3.88
CA TYR A 172 11.34 9.42 -4.78
C TYR A 172 11.39 7.90 -4.61
N ILE A 173 11.46 7.14 -5.70
CA ILE A 173 11.36 5.68 -5.67
C ILE A 173 12.48 5.06 -6.46
N THR A 174 13.10 4.01 -5.89
CA THR A 174 14.00 3.12 -6.60
C THR A 174 13.48 1.69 -6.53
N GLY A 175 13.74 0.91 -7.56
CA GLY A 175 13.44 -0.52 -7.54
C GLY A 175 14.57 -1.31 -8.17
N ASP A 176 15.11 -2.24 -7.40
CA ASP A 176 16.26 -3.05 -7.73
C ASP A 176 15.84 -4.47 -8.13
N THR A 177 16.33 -4.94 -9.27
CA THR A 177 16.09 -6.30 -9.75
C THR A 177 17.27 -6.77 -10.61
N PHE A 178 17.11 -7.92 -11.27
CA PHE A 178 18.13 -8.49 -12.15
C PHE A 178 17.61 -8.65 -13.58
N ALA A 179 18.49 -8.35 -14.51
CA ALA A 179 18.29 -8.61 -15.93
C ALA A 179 19.27 -9.67 -16.42
N ARG A 180 18.74 -10.80 -16.89
CA ARG A 180 19.56 -11.90 -17.41
C ARG A 180 19.92 -11.68 -18.87
N SER A 181 21.22 -11.68 -19.18
CA SER A 181 21.69 -11.60 -20.54
C SER A 181 21.37 -12.89 -21.32
N ALA A 182 20.68 -12.76 -22.45
CA ALA A 182 20.41 -13.89 -23.34
C ALA A 182 21.69 -14.50 -23.95
N LYS A 183 22.75 -13.71 -24.06
CA LYS A 183 24.03 -14.13 -24.65
C LYS A 183 24.92 -14.92 -23.69
N THR A 184 25.02 -14.44 -22.45
CA THR A 184 25.96 -14.98 -21.44
C THR A 184 25.27 -15.85 -20.40
N GLY A 185 23.93 -15.78 -20.27
CA GLY A 185 23.16 -16.43 -19.21
C GLY A 185 23.42 -15.87 -17.81
N LYS A 186 24.20 -14.79 -17.69
CA LYS A 186 24.53 -14.16 -16.41
C LYS A 186 23.51 -13.07 -16.08
N ASP A 187 23.26 -12.93 -14.79
CA ASP A 187 22.43 -11.85 -14.24
C ASP A 187 23.28 -10.58 -14.08
N GLU A 188 22.72 -9.46 -14.49
CA GLU A 188 23.26 -8.13 -14.35
C GLU A 188 22.29 -7.30 -13.55
N PHE A 189 22.79 -6.33 -12.78
CA PHE A 189 21.93 -5.46 -11.95
C PHE A 189 21.10 -4.54 -12.85
N PHE A 190 19.83 -4.41 -12.47
CA PHE A 190 18.90 -3.52 -13.14
C PHE A 190 18.13 -2.71 -12.08
N GLN A 191 18.10 -1.40 -12.24
CA GLN A 191 17.38 -0.50 -11.34
C GLN A 191 16.48 0.44 -12.14
N PHE A 192 15.26 0.62 -11.70
CA PHE A 192 14.44 1.76 -12.11
C PHE A 192 14.49 2.85 -11.04
N ILE A 193 14.47 4.10 -11.49
CA ILE A 193 14.52 5.29 -10.63
C ILE A 193 13.39 6.22 -11.07
N VAL A 194 12.53 6.58 -10.14
CA VAL A 194 11.42 7.52 -10.34
C VAL A 194 11.62 8.71 -9.39
N PRO A 195 12.11 9.85 -9.88
CA PRO A 195 12.46 10.99 -9.02
C PRO A 195 11.24 11.61 -8.32
N LYS A 196 10.05 11.48 -8.89
CA LYS A 196 8.85 12.08 -8.32
C LYS A 196 7.61 11.26 -8.68
N ALA A 197 7.08 10.53 -7.72
CA ALA A 197 5.86 9.74 -7.87
C ALA A 197 4.87 10.08 -6.76
N LYS A 198 3.65 10.43 -7.13
CA LYS A 198 2.56 10.64 -6.18
C LYS A 198 1.79 9.35 -5.99
N MET A 199 1.67 8.89 -4.76
CA MET A 199 0.82 7.77 -4.40
C MET A 199 -0.65 8.16 -4.62
N GLN A 200 -1.42 7.29 -5.27
CA GLN A 200 -2.84 7.52 -5.50
C GLN A 200 -3.63 7.20 -4.24
N SER A 201 -4.73 7.92 -4.04
CA SER A 201 -5.55 7.81 -2.83
C SER A 201 -6.53 6.64 -2.88
N GLU A 202 -6.52 5.86 -3.94
CA GLU A 202 -7.38 4.69 -4.08
C GLU A 202 -6.72 3.48 -3.38
N VAL A 203 -7.35 3.02 -2.30
CA VAL A 203 -6.87 1.90 -1.49
C VAL A 203 -8.00 0.90 -1.36
N THR A 204 -7.74 -0.35 -1.73
CA THR A 204 -8.65 -1.47 -1.53
C THR A 204 -8.02 -2.47 -0.57
N LEU A 205 -8.73 -2.82 0.48
CA LEU A 205 -8.37 -3.86 1.43
C LEU A 205 -9.46 -4.93 1.40
N THR A 206 -9.14 -6.10 0.88
CA THR A 206 -10.04 -7.24 0.81
C THR A 206 -9.71 -8.23 1.92
N MET A 207 -10.72 -8.72 2.63
CA MET A 207 -10.61 -9.77 3.64
C MET A 207 -11.60 -10.87 3.27
N GLU A 208 -11.09 -12.05 2.91
CA GLU A 208 -11.89 -13.20 2.48
C GLU A 208 -11.70 -14.37 3.42
N ALA A 209 -12.76 -15.16 3.60
CA ALA A 209 -12.72 -16.34 4.47
C ALA A 209 -12.01 -17.53 3.81
N GLU A 210 -12.05 -17.61 2.48
CA GLU A 210 -11.46 -18.67 1.65
C GLU A 210 -10.79 -18.01 0.43
N GLY A 211 -9.69 -18.58 -0.04
CA GLY A 211 -8.94 -18.09 -1.20
C GLY A 211 -7.47 -17.86 -0.92
N ASP A 212 -6.78 -17.24 -1.89
CA ASP A 212 -5.40 -16.81 -1.73
C ASP A 212 -5.31 -15.65 -0.72
N PRO A 213 -4.18 -15.54 0.02
CA PRO A 213 -3.96 -14.40 0.90
C PRO A 213 -4.15 -13.08 0.17
N SER A 214 -4.83 -12.13 0.84
CA SER A 214 -5.06 -10.80 0.28
C SER A 214 -3.74 -10.10 -0.04
N THR A 215 -3.69 -9.43 -1.19
CA THR A 215 -2.56 -8.61 -1.59
C THR A 215 -2.89 -7.13 -1.43
N PHE A 216 -1.85 -6.32 -1.29
CA PHE A 216 -1.96 -4.88 -1.10
C PHE A 216 -1.43 -4.16 -2.33
N ASN A 217 -2.31 -3.44 -3.00
CA ASN A 217 -1.99 -2.74 -4.23
C ASN A 217 -1.70 -1.27 -3.95
N MET A 218 -0.52 -0.83 -4.36
CA MET A 218 -0.10 0.57 -4.34
C MET A 218 0.03 1.05 -5.77
N SER A 219 -0.73 2.07 -6.13
CA SER A 219 -0.66 2.74 -7.43
C SER A 219 -0.05 4.11 -7.28
N LEU A 220 0.93 4.42 -8.12
CA LEU A 220 1.67 5.67 -8.09
C LEU A 220 1.70 6.30 -9.47
N LYS A 221 1.31 7.56 -9.54
CA LYS A 221 1.42 8.37 -10.77
C LYS A 221 2.76 9.10 -10.77
N VAL A 222 3.56 8.87 -11.80
CA VAL A 222 4.84 9.57 -11.98
C VAL A 222 4.57 10.99 -12.41
N LEU A 223 5.12 11.93 -11.67
CA LEU A 223 5.02 13.36 -11.96
C LEU A 223 6.30 13.85 -12.66
N ARG A 224 6.16 14.88 -13.48
CA ARG A 224 7.31 15.51 -14.11
C ARG A 224 8.13 16.29 -13.07
N PRO A 225 9.41 15.97 -12.85
CA PRO A 225 10.33 16.81 -12.06
C PRO A 225 10.79 18.01 -12.89
N GLU A 226 11.51 18.96 -12.26
CA GLU A 226 11.99 20.19 -12.94
C GLU A 226 12.90 19.92 -14.12
N ASN A 227 13.77 18.91 -14.02
CA ASN A 227 14.67 18.50 -15.10
C ASN A 227 13.98 17.72 -16.24
N GLY A 228 12.68 17.39 -16.09
CA GLY A 228 11.89 16.69 -17.10
C GLY A 228 12.12 15.18 -17.18
N GLU A 229 13.03 14.61 -16.40
CA GLU A 229 13.36 13.18 -16.41
C GLU A 229 12.39 12.37 -15.52
N MET A 230 11.29 11.92 -16.07
CA MET A 230 10.24 11.25 -15.31
C MET A 230 10.67 9.91 -14.71
N MET A 231 11.51 9.15 -15.42
CA MET A 231 12.00 7.85 -14.96
C MET A 231 13.33 7.51 -15.64
N LYS A 232 14.20 6.78 -14.92
CA LYS A 232 15.44 6.21 -15.44
C LYS A 232 15.41 4.70 -15.30
N LEU A 233 15.88 4.00 -16.31
CA LEU A 233 16.11 2.55 -16.28
C LEU A 233 17.61 2.35 -16.44
N VAL A 234 18.26 1.80 -15.43
CA VAL A 234 19.71 1.67 -15.37
C VAL A 234 20.09 0.21 -15.27
N LYS A 235 20.86 -0.25 -16.23
CA LYS A 235 21.56 -1.55 -16.16
C LYS A 235 23.02 -1.28 -15.82
N TYR A 236 23.54 -1.94 -14.79
CA TYR A 236 24.88 -1.66 -14.31
C TYR A 236 25.60 -2.92 -13.81
N SER A 237 26.91 -2.81 -13.67
CA SER A 237 27.77 -3.78 -13.00
C SER A 237 28.45 -3.09 -11.84
N LEU A 238 28.63 -3.76 -10.73
CA LEU A 238 29.41 -3.21 -9.63
C LEU A 238 30.89 -3.10 -10.02
N PRO A 239 31.59 -2.03 -9.61
CA PRO A 239 33.03 -1.95 -9.79
C PRO A 239 33.71 -3.11 -9.02
N ALA A 240 34.72 -3.70 -9.65
CA ALA A 240 35.50 -4.79 -9.08
C ALA A 240 36.39 -4.28 -7.93
#